data_6f2d0d8d5d6d1e0a5119202bbd59a71e
#
_entry.id   6f2d0d8d5d6d1e0a5119202bbd59a71e
#
_cell.length_a   1.000
_cell.length_b   1.000
_cell.length_c   1.000
_cell.angle_alpha   90.00
_cell.angle_beta   90.00
_cell.angle_gamma   90.00
#
_symmetry.space_group_name_H-M   'P 1'
#
loop_
_entity.id
_entity.type
_entity.pdbx_description
1 polymer ?
#
loop_
_entity_poly.entity_id
_entity_poly.type
_entity_poly.pdbx_seq_one_letter_code
_entity_poly.pdbx_strand_id
1 'polypeptide(L)'
;MGFWKWLQGKTLGGKSVEVAADTIEKYIDQEKLSNLVAEELTVHAAINLIANSISKCEFRTLKNGKEYNGEEYYVWNYEPNKNQNSSQFLQELVATLLYRNECLVVEVGGQLIIAESFTKDEYALKETIFSNVYRKGLTFERTFRMSEVLYFRLSNKNIRQLLTNLCNGYNELLSEAVDKYEKAGGEKGTLHIDSMAKGNTYGGKTFEETYEDLMNNRFRRYFNSRSAVLPLFNGFTYTKQAAEQGKKSTSEMKDITDVLDQIVVTVARAFNIPAALLKGDVSEIDKVTKNFLTFCIDPLCEMLNTEINRKRYGKNQIRKGNYIKIDTTTIMHVDVFEIAEKIDKLIASGMYCIDELRRKLGETELNTEESKKHWITKNYEDITTVQDTGNKGVNNLEE
;
A
#
# COMPACT_ATOMS: atom_id res chain seq x y z
N MET A 1 -16.61 -6.80 9.12
CA MET A 1 -16.29 -7.75 10.22
C MET A 1 -15.54 -9.03 9.79
N GLY A 2 -15.17 -9.21 8.53
CA GLY A 2 -14.51 -10.43 8.02
C GLY A 2 -12.98 -10.46 8.08
N PHE A 3 -12.33 -9.30 7.94
CA PHE A 3 -10.88 -9.22 7.78
C PHE A 3 -10.09 -9.48 9.08
N TRP A 4 -10.58 -9.02 10.21
CA TRP A 4 -9.96 -9.25 11.52
C TRP A 4 -10.00 -10.72 11.95
N LYS A 5 -11.04 -11.48 11.58
CA LYS A 5 -11.09 -12.93 11.85
C LYS A 5 -10.13 -13.74 11.00
N TRP A 6 -9.74 -13.25 9.83
CA TRP A 6 -8.77 -13.91 8.96
C TRP A 6 -7.33 -13.78 9.50
N LEU A 7 -6.98 -12.66 10.14
CA LEU A 7 -5.70 -12.46 10.82
C LEU A 7 -5.54 -13.34 12.08
N GLN A 8 -6.63 -13.66 12.78
CA GLN A 8 -6.63 -14.51 13.97
C GLN A 8 -6.63 -16.02 13.68
N GLY A 9 -6.80 -16.44 12.42
CA GLY A 9 -6.94 -17.84 12.00
C GLY A 9 -5.68 -18.71 11.99
N LYS A 10 -4.61 -18.37 12.73
CA LYS A 10 -3.53 -19.31 13.05
C LYS A 10 -3.85 -20.05 14.34
N THR A 11 -4.75 -21.01 14.30
CA THR A 11 -4.82 -22.06 15.31
C THR A 11 -3.69 -23.06 15.07
N LEU A 12 -2.62 -22.95 15.83
CA LEU A 12 -1.77 -24.06 16.17
C LEU A 12 -2.58 -24.95 17.13
N GLY A 13 -2.88 -26.15 16.69
CA GLY A 13 -3.33 -27.31 17.45
C GLY A 13 -4.15 -27.06 18.73
N GLY A 14 -5.44 -27.29 18.64
CA GLY A 14 -6.45 -27.35 19.67
C GLY A 14 -6.01 -27.43 21.13
N LYS A 15 -5.94 -26.26 21.76
CA LYS A 15 -6.26 -26.02 23.17
C LYS A 15 -6.52 -24.53 23.28
N SER A 16 -7.77 -24.16 23.56
CA SER A 16 -8.12 -22.82 24.02
C SER A 16 -7.44 -22.58 25.37
N VAL A 17 -6.35 -21.87 25.38
CA VAL A 17 -5.80 -21.30 26.60
C VAL A 17 -6.57 -20.01 26.81
N GLU A 18 -7.53 -20.01 27.74
CA GLU A 18 -8.01 -18.76 28.35
C GLU A 18 -6.82 -18.15 29.10
N VAL A 19 -6.10 -17.28 28.43
CA VAL A 19 -5.13 -16.41 29.09
C VAL A 19 -5.94 -15.28 29.70
N ALA A 20 -5.98 -15.24 31.03
CA ALA A 20 -6.65 -14.20 31.77
C ALA A 20 -6.20 -12.81 31.29
N ALA A 21 -7.15 -11.87 31.09
CA ALA A 21 -6.91 -10.54 30.58
C ALA A 21 -5.78 -9.78 31.34
N ASP A 22 -5.63 -10.01 32.63
CA ASP A 22 -4.58 -9.45 33.49
C ASP A 22 -3.14 -9.90 33.13
N THR A 23 -2.99 -11.03 32.40
CA THR A 23 -1.67 -11.52 31.99
C THR A 23 -1.26 -10.90 30.65
N ILE A 24 -2.22 -10.51 29.82
CA ILE A 24 -1.97 -9.83 28.54
C ILE A 24 -1.53 -8.38 28.78
N GLU A 25 -2.11 -7.68 29.75
CA GLU A 25 -1.70 -6.33 30.14
C GLU A 25 -0.26 -6.23 30.66
N LYS A 26 0.29 -7.32 31.19
CA LYS A 26 1.62 -7.35 31.80
C LYS A 26 2.76 -7.66 30.82
N TYR A 27 2.45 -8.18 29.63
CA TYR A 27 3.46 -8.63 28.65
C TYR A 27 3.39 -7.97 27.27
N ILE A 28 2.36 -7.19 26.99
CA ILE A 28 2.33 -6.38 25.80
C ILE A 28 2.71 -4.98 26.23
N ASP A 29 3.99 -4.67 26.10
CA ASP A 29 4.52 -3.32 26.13
C ASP A 29 3.64 -2.48 25.19
N GLN A 30 2.82 -1.57 25.70
CA GLN A 30 1.91 -0.73 24.89
C GLN A 30 2.65 -0.01 23.78
N GLU A 31 3.91 0.25 24.01
CA GLU A 31 4.85 0.90 23.12
C GLU A 31 5.19 0.03 21.90
N LYS A 32 5.49 -1.27 22.09
CA LYS A 32 5.70 -2.22 21.00
C LYS A 32 4.46 -2.45 20.16
N LEU A 33 3.29 -2.40 20.78
CA LEU A 33 2.01 -2.54 20.10
C LEU A 33 1.72 -1.34 19.19
N SER A 34 1.97 -0.11 19.66
CA SER A 34 1.74 1.09 18.86
C SER A 34 2.66 1.16 17.62
N ASN A 35 3.90 0.73 17.77
CA ASN A 35 4.89 0.72 16.70
C ASN A 35 4.60 -0.36 15.65
N LEU A 36 4.22 -1.55 16.08
CA LEU A 36 3.79 -2.63 15.19
C LEU A 36 2.53 -2.25 14.41
N VAL A 37 1.60 -1.53 15.06
CA VAL A 37 0.38 -1.03 14.43
C VAL A 37 0.70 0.02 13.36
N ALA A 38 1.65 0.92 13.59
CA ALA A 38 2.02 1.95 12.62
C ALA A 38 2.65 1.35 11.36
N GLU A 39 3.51 0.35 11.50
CA GLU A 39 4.11 -0.38 10.39
C GLU A 39 3.06 -1.16 9.58
N GLU A 40 2.27 -1.99 10.26
CA GLU A 40 1.22 -2.78 9.59
C GLU A 40 0.20 -1.87 8.90
N LEU A 41 -0.16 -0.75 9.52
CA LEU A 41 -1.07 0.23 8.94
C LEU A 41 -0.50 0.84 7.64
N THR A 42 0.79 1.21 7.64
CA THR A 42 1.45 1.81 6.48
C THR A 42 1.59 0.80 5.33
N VAL A 43 2.00 -0.44 5.64
CA VAL A 43 2.07 -1.53 4.65
C VAL A 43 0.67 -1.82 4.08
N HIS A 44 -0.33 -1.86 4.94
CA HIS A 44 -1.72 -2.07 4.52
C HIS A 44 -2.24 -0.94 3.64
N ALA A 45 -1.92 0.32 3.98
CA ALA A 45 -2.28 1.48 3.17
C ALA A 45 -1.63 1.43 1.79
N ALA A 46 -0.34 1.04 1.72
CA ALA A 46 0.38 0.88 0.46
C ALA A 46 -0.25 -0.22 -0.43
N ILE A 47 -0.53 -1.38 0.14
CA ILE A 47 -1.17 -2.50 -0.58
C ILE A 47 -2.56 -2.10 -1.06
N ASN A 48 -3.37 -1.45 -0.21
CA ASN A 48 -4.71 -0.98 -0.59
C ASN A 48 -4.67 0.07 -1.69
N LEU A 49 -3.71 0.98 -1.67
CA LEU A 49 -3.55 1.99 -2.73
C LEU A 49 -3.30 1.32 -4.09
N ILE A 50 -2.39 0.35 -4.15
CA ILE A 50 -2.10 -0.41 -5.37
C ILE A 50 -3.33 -1.24 -5.80
N ALA A 51 -3.93 -2.00 -4.88
CA ALA A 51 -5.06 -2.87 -5.17
C ALA A 51 -6.29 -2.09 -5.67
N ASN A 52 -6.60 -0.96 -5.03
CA ASN A 52 -7.67 -0.06 -5.45
C ASN A 52 -7.39 0.56 -6.82
N SER A 53 -6.14 0.90 -7.11
CA SER A 53 -5.75 1.45 -8.41
C SER A 53 -5.92 0.41 -9.52
N ILE A 54 -5.44 -0.82 -9.33
CA ILE A 54 -5.57 -1.89 -10.32
C ILE A 54 -7.04 -2.31 -10.50
N SER A 55 -7.85 -2.27 -9.44
CA SER A 55 -9.29 -2.59 -9.55
C SER A 55 -10.10 -1.59 -10.39
N LYS A 56 -9.54 -0.41 -10.70
CA LYS A 56 -10.12 0.56 -11.64
C LYS A 56 -9.76 0.30 -13.10
N CYS A 57 -8.74 -0.54 -13.36
CA CYS A 57 -8.31 -0.81 -14.72
C CYS A 57 -9.38 -1.58 -15.50
N GLU A 58 -9.52 -1.25 -16.77
CA GLU A 58 -10.37 -1.99 -17.70
C GLU A 58 -9.58 -3.12 -18.35
N PHE A 59 -10.13 -4.33 -18.31
CA PHE A 59 -9.58 -5.50 -18.99
C PHE A 59 -10.18 -5.58 -20.40
N ARG A 60 -9.55 -4.93 -21.37
CA ARG A 60 -9.99 -4.92 -22.77
C ARG A 60 -9.68 -6.24 -23.44
N THR A 61 -10.70 -6.87 -24.00
CA THR A 61 -10.55 -8.10 -24.77
C THR A 61 -10.54 -7.79 -26.25
N LEU A 62 -9.61 -8.37 -26.98
CA LEU A 62 -9.49 -8.21 -28.41
C LEU A 62 -9.73 -9.55 -29.12
N LYS A 63 -10.45 -9.50 -30.24
CA LYS A 63 -10.69 -10.62 -31.16
C LYS A 63 -10.33 -10.19 -32.58
N ASN A 64 -9.35 -10.88 -33.19
CA ASN A 64 -8.81 -10.49 -34.50
C ASN A 64 -8.33 -9.03 -34.55
N GLY A 65 -7.73 -8.55 -33.46
CA GLY A 65 -7.22 -7.18 -33.34
C GLY A 65 -8.27 -6.10 -33.10
N LYS A 66 -9.56 -6.45 -32.98
CA LYS A 66 -10.65 -5.53 -32.69
C LYS A 66 -11.20 -5.78 -31.28
N GLU A 67 -11.61 -4.73 -30.59
CA GLU A 67 -12.26 -4.84 -29.29
C GLU A 67 -13.55 -5.68 -29.40
N TYR A 68 -13.72 -6.57 -28.44
CA TYR A 68 -14.83 -7.50 -28.38
C TYR A 68 -15.25 -7.76 -26.93
N ASN A 69 -16.44 -7.33 -26.55
CA ASN A 69 -17.00 -7.48 -25.22
C ASN A 69 -17.74 -8.84 -25.13
N GLY A 70 -16.98 -9.93 -25.03
CA GLY A 70 -17.51 -11.28 -24.88
C GLY A 70 -17.46 -11.78 -23.45
N GLU A 71 -17.51 -13.11 -23.28
CA GLU A 71 -17.52 -13.77 -21.97
C GLU A 71 -16.29 -13.41 -21.11
N GLU A 72 -15.10 -13.40 -21.72
CA GLU A 72 -13.86 -13.02 -21.04
C GLU A 72 -13.90 -11.56 -20.53
N TYR A 73 -14.48 -10.64 -21.32
CA TYR A 73 -14.66 -9.26 -20.90
C TYR A 73 -15.57 -9.18 -19.66
N TYR A 74 -16.68 -9.94 -19.67
CA TYR A 74 -17.63 -9.98 -18.55
C TYR A 74 -16.98 -10.55 -17.28
N VAL A 75 -16.27 -11.67 -17.41
CA VAL A 75 -15.57 -12.32 -16.27
C VAL A 75 -14.58 -11.37 -15.60
N TRP A 76 -13.76 -10.67 -16.37
CA TRP A 76 -12.72 -9.81 -15.80
C TRP A 76 -13.22 -8.46 -15.32
N ASN A 77 -14.28 -7.90 -15.93
CA ASN A 77 -14.72 -6.54 -15.58
C ASN A 77 -15.97 -6.53 -14.68
N TYR A 78 -16.74 -7.62 -14.59
CA TYR A 78 -17.99 -7.64 -13.83
C TYR A 78 -18.08 -8.78 -12.82
N GLU A 79 -18.01 -10.04 -13.23
CA GLU A 79 -18.32 -11.19 -12.40
C GLU A 79 -17.28 -12.33 -12.60
N PRO A 80 -16.13 -12.28 -11.92
CA PRO A 80 -15.15 -13.37 -11.97
C PRO A 80 -15.64 -14.64 -11.27
N ASN A 81 -16.51 -14.52 -10.29
CA ASN A 81 -17.18 -15.63 -9.63
C ASN A 81 -18.49 -15.16 -8.98
N LYS A 82 -19.36 -16.11 -8.62
CA LYS A 82 -20.69 -15.83 -8.04
C LYS A 82 -20.70 -15.09 -6.70
N ASN A 83 -19.57 -15.03 -6.01
CA ASN A 83 -19.45 -14.45 -4.68
C ASN A 83 -18.71 -13.11 -4.66
N GLN A 84 -18.14 -12.69 -5.79
CA GLN A 84 -17.32 -11.47 -5.86
C GLN A 84 -17.53 -10.77 -7.21
N ASN A 85 -17.69 -9.47 -7.16
CA ASN A 85 -17.57 -8.63 -8.35
C ASN A 85 -16.10 -8.45 -8.73
N SER A 86 -15.83 -7.90 -9.91
CA SER A 86 -14.47 -7.68 -10.42
C SER A 86 -13.60 -6.86 -9.46
N SER A 87 -14.11 -5.75 -8.94
CA SER A 87 -13.32 -4.90 -8.02
C SER A 87 -12.90 -5.65 -6.77
N GLN A 88 -13.81 -6.40 -6.13
CA GLN A 88 -13.49 -7.21 -4.95
C GLN A 88 -12.47 -8.32 -5.25
N PHE A 89 -12.63 -8.96 -6.40
CA PHE A 89 -11.73 -10.03 -6.83
C PHE A 89 -10.32 -9.49 -7.11
N LEU A 90 -10.21 -8.41 -7.88
CA LEU A 90 -8.93 -7.79 -8.21
C LEU A 90 -8.22 -7.22 -6.98
N GLN A 91 -8.97 -6.58 -6.07
CA GLN A 91 -8.42 -6.12 -4.79
C GLN A 91 -7.85 -7.28 -3.98
N GLU A 92 -8.58 -8.39 -3.85
CA GLU A 92 -8.11 -9.59 -3.14
C GLU A 92 -6.90 -10.23 -3.83
N LEU A 93 -6.93 -10.35 -5.16
CA LEU A 93 -5.83 -10.90 -5.95
C LEU A 93 -4.54 -10.12 -5.74
N VAL A 94 -4.61 -8.80 -5.94
CA VAL A 94 -3.44 -7.91 -5.81
C VAL A 94 -2.96 -7.84 -4.37
N ALA A 95 -3.86 -7.72 -3.39
CA ALA A 95 -3.50 -7.72 -1.98
C ALA A 95 -2.81 -9.04 -1.57
N THR A 96 -3.34 -10.19 -2.01
CA THR A 96 -2.74 -11.49 -1.75
C THR A 96 -1.36 -11.60 -2.38
N LEU A 97 -1.21 -11.15 -3.63
CA LEU A 97 0.04 -11.15 -4.36
C LEU A 97 1.12 -10.31 -3.67
N LEU A 98 0.80 -9.08 -3.30
CA LEU A 98 1.73 -8.16 -2.64
C LEU A 98 2.08 -8.62 -1.22
N TYR A 99 1.09 -9.18 -0.50
CA TYR A 99 1.28 -9.61 0.87
C TYR A 99 2.05 -10.93 1.00
N ARG A 100 1.81 -11.88 0.08
CA ARG A 100 2.40 -13.23 0.11
C ARG A 100 3.51 -13.44 -0.91
N ASN A 101 3.75 -12.47 -1.78
CA ASN A 101 4.66 -12.53 -2.91
C ASN A 101 4.25 -13.53 -4.01
N GLU A 102 3.13 -14.21 -3.83
CA GLU A 102 2.54 -15.13 -4.80
C GLU A 102 1.03 -15.20 -4.63
N CYS A 103 0.32 -15.48 -5.72
CA CYS A 103 -1.12 -15.67 -5.73
C CYS A 103 -1.47 -16.75 -6.75
N LEU A 104 -2.27 -17.74 -6.32
CA LEU A 104 -2.78 -18.81 -7.16
C LEU A 104 -4.27 -18.59 -7.41
N VAL A 105 -4.66 -18.58 -8.68
CA VAL A 105 -6.06 -18.55 -9.09
C VAL A 105 -6.37 -19.82 -9.87
N VAL A 106 -7.36 -20.56 -9.41
CA VAL A 106 -7.85 -21.76 -10.10
C VAL A 106 -9.17 -21.46 -10.79
N GLU A 107 -9.41 -22.06 -11.94
CA GLU A 107 -10.68 -21.99 -12.64
C GLU A 107 -11.50 -23.25 -12.41
N VAL A 108 -12.71 -23.09 -11.93
CA VAL A 108 -13.64 -24.20 -11.68
C VAL A 108 -15.03 -23.82 -12.14
N GLY A 109 -15.55 -24.54 -13.14
CA GLY A 109 -16.87 -24.26 -13.68
C GLY A 109 -17.03 -22.84 -14.27
N GLY A 110 -15.98 -22.34 -14.93
CA GLY A 110 -15.94 -20.99 -15.50
C GLY A 110 -15.77 -19.85 -14.47
N GLN A 111 -15.56 -20.18 -13.20
CA GLN A 111 -15.36 -19.21 -12.12
C GLN A 111 -13.89 -19.14 -11.72
N LEU A 112 -13.38 -17.94 -11.52
CA LEU A 112 -12.03 -17.68 -11.02
C LEU A 112 -12.03 -17.65 -9.50
N ILE A 113 -11.24 -18.51 -8.88
CA ILE A 113 -11.17 -18.68 -7.43
C ILE A 113 -9.73 -18.46 -6.95
N ILE A 114 -9.52 -17.47 -6.08
CA ILE A 114 -8.23 -17.22 -5.45
C ILE A 114 -8.02 -18.23 -4.32
N ALA A 115 -6.91 -18.96 -4.35
CA ALA A 115 -6.55 -19.88 -3.28
C ALA A 115 -6.06 -19.14 -2.02
N GLU A 116 -6.56 -19.55 -0.87
CA GLU A 116 -6.05 -19.07 0.43
C GLU A 116 -4.76 -19.77 0.84
N SER A 117 -4.62 -21.04 0.51
CA SER A 117 -3.38 -21.79 0.70
C SER A 117 -3.27 -22.90 -0.34
N PHE A 118 -2.05 -23.29 -0.63
CA PHE A 118 -1.73 -24.39 -1.53
C PHE A 118 -0.33 -24.92 -1.25
N THR A 119 -0.05 -26.15 -1.69
CA THR A 119 1.28 -26.74 -1.72
C THR A 119 1.76 -26.76 -3.15
N LYS A 120 3.03 -26.45 -3.42
CA LYS A 120 3.60 -26.51 -4.76
C LYS A 120 4.83 -27.38 -4.81
N ASP A 121 4.88 -28.22 -5.84
CA ASP A 121 6.03 -29.05 -6.17
C ASP A 121 6.66 -28.45 -7.45
N GLU A 122 7.78 -27.73 -7.28
CA GLU A 122 8.48 -27.05 -8.37
C GLU A 122 9.50 -27.99 -9.03
N TYR A 123 9.49 -28.05 -10.35
CA TYR A 123 10.42 -28.85 -11.14
C TYR A 123 11.11 -27.99 -12.19
N ALA A 124 12.38 -28.28 -12.48
CA ALA A 124 13.14 -27.51 -13.47
C ALA A 124 12.67 -27.79 -14.91
N LEU A 125 12.29 -29.03 -15.24
CA LEU A 125 11.96 -29.46 -16.61
C LEU A 125 10.50 -29.93 -16.76
N LYS A 126 9.79 -30.15 -15.69
CA LYS A 126 8.37 -30.54 -15.68
C LYS A 126 7.53 -29.39 -15.20
N GLU A 127 6.23 -29.45 -15.49
CA GLU A 127 5.29 -28.48 -14.95
C GLU A 127 5.23 -28.57 -13.42
N THR A 128 5.18 -27.42 -12.76
CA THR A 128 4.87 -27.30 -11.33
C THR A 128 3.48 -27.85 -11.07
N ILE A 129 3.32 -28.60 -9.99
CA ILE A 129 2.06 -29.19 -9.56
C ILE A 129 1.61 -28.46 -8.28
N PHE A 130 0.35 -28.07 -8.24
CA PHE A 130 -0.30 -27.47 -7.09
C PHE A 130 -1.26 -28.46 -6.46
N SER A 131 -1.10 -28.71 -5.16
CA SER A 131 -1.93 -29.64 -4.36
C SER A 131 -2.44 -28.94 -3.10
N ASN A 132 -3.40 -29.55 -2.40
CA ASN A 132 -3.99 -29.01 -1.18
C ASN A 132 -4.50 -27.57 -1.35
N VAL A 133 -5.05 -27.26 -2.53
CA VAL A 133 -5.60 -25.93 -2.81
C VAL A 133 -6.84 -25.74 -1.94
N TYR A 134 -6.80 -24.71 -1.09
CA TYR A 134 -7.84 -24.45 -0.10
C TYR A 134 -8.44 -23.06 -0.30
N ARG A 135 -9.78 -22.97 -0.12
CA ARG A 135 -10.54 -21.72 -0.12
C ARG A 135 -11.78 -21.83 0.78
N LYS A 136 -11.89 -21.01 1.81
CA LYS A 136 -13.10 -20.85 2.65
C LYS A 136 -13.75 -22.18 3.11
N GLY A 137 -12.94 -23.09 3.65
CA GLY A 137 -13.43 -24.41 4.12
C GLY A 137 -13.49 -25.50 3.04
N LEU A 138 -13.25 -25.16 1.76
CA LEU A 138 -13.18 -26.13 0.67
C LEU A 138 -11.72 -26.44 0.35
N THR A 139 -11.34 -27.71 0.43
CA THR A 139 -10.07 -28.21 -0.11
C THR A 139 -10.35 -28.98 -1.38
N PHE A 140 -9.65 -28.61 -2.47
CA PHE A 140 -9.77 -29.32 -3.72
C PHE A 140 -8.98 -30.63 -3.63
N GLU A 141 -9.65 -31.75 -3.85
CA GLU A 141 -9.02 -33.08 -3.81
C GLU A 141 -8.09 -33.34 -5.02
N ARG A 142 -8.37 -32.67 -6.14
CA ARG A 142 -7.54 -32.77 -7.32
C ARG A 142 -6.27 -31.91 -7.24
N THR A 143 -5.22 -32.35 -7.89
CA THR A 143 -4.04 -31.54 -8.14
C THR A 143 -4.23 -30.72 -9.43
N PHE A 144 -3.60 -29.54 -9.47
CA PHE A 144 -3.62 -28.65 -10.62
C PHE A 144 -2.20 -28.54 -11.20
N ARG A 145 -2.08 -28.59 -12.53
CA ARG A 145 -0.82 -28.32 -13.20
C ARG A 145 -0.65 -26.82 -13.45
N MET A 146 0.58 -26.38 -13.62
CA MET A 146 0.88 -24.99 -13.97
C MET A 146 0.10 -24.50 -15.19
N SER A 147 -0.17 -25.36 -16.19
CA SER A 147 -0.95 -25.02 -17.39
C SER A 147 -2.45 -24.77 -17.11
N GLU A 148 -2.99 -25.28 -16.02
CA GLU A 148 -4.42 -25.22 -15.67
C GLU A 148 -4.79 -24.07 -14.73
N VAL A 149 -3.81 -23.29 -14.28
CA VAL A 149 -3.99 -22.24 -13.27
C VAL A 149 -3.37 -20.94 -13.71
N LEU A 150 -3.84 -19.82 -13.12
CA LEU A 150 -3.13 -18.54 -13.17
C LEU A 150 -2.27 -18.45 -11.90
N TYR A 151 -0.98 -18.45 -12.07
CA TYR A 151 -0.04 -18.34 -10.97
C TYR A 151 0.80 -17.08 -11.11
N PHE A 152 0.53 -16.14 -10.25
CA PHE A 152 1.23 -14.87 -10.18
C PHE A 152 2.30 -14.92 -9.11
N ARG A 153 3.51 -14.49 -9.43
CA ARG A 153 4.63 -14.45 -8.48
C ARG A 153 5.47 -13.20 -8.71
N LEU A 154 5.74 -12.48 -7.66
CA LEU A 154 6.70 -11.39 -7.68
C LEU A 154 8.12 -11.96 -7.67
N SER A 155 9.02 -11.38 -8.47
CA SER A 155 10.41 -11.82 -8.57
C SER A 155 11.26 -11.45 -7.34
N ASN A 156 10.78 -10.53 -6.52
CA ASN A 156 11.50 -10.04 -5.36
C ASN A 156 11.45 -11.05 -4.22
N LYS A 157 12.60 -11.23 -3.55
CA LYS A 157 12.65 -11.93 -2.26
C LYS A 157 11.72 -11.21 -1.30
N ASN A 158 10.90 -11.95 -0.61
CA ASN A 158 9.88 -11.58 0.36
C ASN A 158 10.03 -10.15 0.92
N ILE A 159 9.47 -9.16 0.20
CA ILE A 159 9.53 -7.72 0.55
C ILE A 159 9.05 -7.50 1.98
N ARG A 160 8.02 -8.25 2.40
CA ARG A 160 7.48 -8.17 3.75
C ARG A 160 8.52 -8.52 4.81
N GLN A 161 9.29 -9.59 4.63
CA GLN A 161 10.31 -9.99 5.62
C GLN A 161 11.43 -8.94 5.70
N LEU A 162 11.80 -8.34 4.56
CA LEU A 162 12.76 -7.24 4.54
C LEU A 162 12.21 -5.99 5.22
N LEU A 163 10.93 -5.66 5.00
CA LEU A 163 10.27 -4.54 5.67
C LEU A 163 10.19 -4.77 7.17
N THR A 164 9.73 -5.93 7.62
CA THR A 164 9.66 -6.26 9.05
C THR A 164 11.02 -6.14 9.73
N ASN A 165 12.09 -6.61 9.08
CA ASN A 165 13.46 -6.48 9.63
C ASN A 165 13.94 -5.02 9.70
N LEU A 166 13.61 -4.20 8.70
CA LEU A 166 13.93 -2.77 8.69
C LEU A 166 13.12 -2.00 9.74
N CYS A 167 11.82 -2.28 9.82
CA CYS A 167 10.93 -1.61 10.74
C CYS A 167 11.22 -1.97 12.20
N ASN A 168 11.70 -3.19 12.49
CA ASN A 168 12.15 -3.54 13.83
C ASN A 168 13.27 -2.61 14.32
N GLY A 169 14.21 -2.23 13.45
CA GLY A 169 15.25 -1.25 13.78
C GLY A 169 14.67 0.15 14.06
N TYR A 170 13.65 0.57 13.30
CA TYR A 170 12.96 1.84 13.56
C TYR A 170 12.12 1.79 14.85
N ASN A 171 11.53 0.67 15.17
CA ASN A 171 10.77 0.47 16.40
C ASN A 171 11.66 0.60 17.65
N GLU A 172 12.89 0.08 17.60
CA GLU A 172 13.87 0.29 18.68
C GLU A 172 14.20 1.78 18.86
N LEU A 173 14.47 2.49 17.76
CA LEU A 173 14.75 3.94 17.79
C LEU A 173 13.53 4.74 18.31
N LEU A 174 12.33 4.35 17.92
CA LEU A 174 11.12 5.00 18.38
C LEU A 174 10.89 4.79 19.88
N SER A 175 11.12 3.57 20.38
CA SER A 175 11.08 3.24 21.80
C SER A 175 12.07 4.09 22.61
N GLU A 176 13.32 4.21 22.14
CA GLU A 176 14.32 5.07 22.77
C GLU A 176 13.92 6.56 22.75
N ALA A 177 13.28 7.04 21.67
CA ALA A 177 12.84 8.42 21.56
C ALA A 177 11.68 8.72 22.51
N VAL A 178 10.71 7.81 22.65
CA VAL A 178 9.60 7.91 23.60
C VAL A 178 10.10 7.86 25.04
N ASP A 179 11.00 6.93 25.36
CA ASP A 179 11.66 6.83 26.65
C ASP A 179 12.40 8.13 27.03
N LYS A 180 13.08 8.76 26.08
CA LYS A 180 13.72 10.08 26.28
C LYS A 180 12.69 11.16 26.52
N TYR A 181 11.60 11.15 25.77
CA TYR A 181 10.49 12.10 25.94
C TYR A 181 9.85 11.98 27.32
N GLU A 182 9.55 10.76 27.77
CA GLU A 182 8.98 10.51 29.11
C GLU A 182 9.95 10.92 30.21
N LYS A 183 11.24 10.59 30.07
CA LYS A 183 12.29 11.00 31.01
C LYS A 183 12.53 12.52 31.03
N ALA A 184 12.35 13.18 29.87
CA ALA A 184 12.48 14.65 29.78
C ALA A 184 11.26 15.37 30.35
N GLY A 185 10.05 14.79 30.24
CA GLY A 185 8.82 15.29 30.85
C GLY A 185 8.71 15.00 32.35
N GLY A 186 9.57 14.13 32.90
CA GLY A 186 9.55 13.77 34.31
C GLY A 186 10.08 14.90 35.21
N GLU A 187 9.33 15.22 36.26
CA GLU A 187 9.79 16.16 37.27
C GLU A 187 10.92 15.57 38.09
N LYS A 188 12.10 16.17 37.99
CA LYS A 188 13.28 15.80 38.77
C LYS A 188 13.51 16.81 39.88
N GLY A 189 13.94 16.34 41.01
CA GLY A 189 14.29 17.18 42.14
C GLY A 189 15.33 16.52 43.02
N THR A 190 15.95 17.33 43.86
CA THR A 190 16.90 16.89 44.86
C THR A 190 16.27 16.93 46.23
N LEU A 191 16.29 15.82 46.94
CA LEU A 191 15.92 15.74 48.34
C LEU A 191 17.16 15.92 49.20
N HIS A 192 17.26 17.05 49.86
CA HIS A 192 18.30 17.28 50.82
C HIS A 192 17.85 16.81 52.21
N ILE A 193 18.69 15.99 52.86
CA ILE A 193 18.41 15.46 54.21
C ILE A 193 19.53 15.96 55.13
N ASP A 194 19.13 16.72 56.12
CA ASP A 194 20.07 17.26 57.12
C ASP A 194 20.66 16.10 57.96
N SER A 195 21.94 16.18 58.28
CA SER A 195 22.63 15.18 59.11
C SER A 195 21.98 14.96 60.49
N MET A 196 21.38 15.97 61.06
CA MET A 196 20.62 15.85 62.32
C MET A 196 19.32 15.05 62.16
N ALA A 197 18.74 14.96 60.97
CA ALA A 197 17.50 14.21 60.74
C ALA A 197 17.69 12.68 60.92
N LYS A 198 18.89 12.17 60.74
CA LYS A 198 19.24 10.73 60.88
C LYS A 198 19.10 10.19 62.32
N GLY A 199 19.13 11.05 63.31
CA GLY A 199 19.01 10.65 64.72
C GLY A 199 17.58 10.83 65.30
N ASN A 200 16.66 11.37 64.52
CA ASN A 200 15.32 11.74 65.03
C ASN A 200 14.30 10.61 64.73
N THR A 201 13.39 10.42 65.69
CA THR A 201 12.22 9.51 65.53
C THR A 201 11.05 10.36 65.07
N TYR A 202 10.43 10.01 63.96
CA TYR A 202 9.30 10.71 63.38
C TYR A 202 8.00 9.89 63.61
N GLY A 203 7.18 10.33 64.58
CA GLY A 203 5.93 9.60 64.88
C GLY A 203 6.10 8.17 65.33
N GLY A 204 7.19 7.87 66.05
CA GLY A 204 7.51 6.52 66.57
C GLY A 204 8.20 5.58 65.53
N LYS A 205 8.51 6.10 64.33
CA LYS A 205 9.21 5.35 63.29
C LYS A 205 10.67 5.71 63.24
N THR A 206 11.52 4.77 62.84
CA THR A 206 12.95 5.02 62.64
C THR A 206 13.15 5.89 61.40
N PHE A 207 14.37 6.41 61.22
CA PHE A 207 14.75 7.19 60.04
C PHE A 207 14.59 6.37 58.77
N GLU A 208 15.01 5.10 58.74
CA GLU A 208 14.92 4.19 57.61
C GLU A 208 13.47 3.97 57.20
N GLU A 209 12.58 3.65 58.15
CA GLU A 209 11.16 3.46 57.90
C GLU A 209 10.47 4.73 57.36
N THR A 210 10.87 5.89 57.86
CA THR A 210 10.36 7.18 57.41
C THR A 210 10.84 7.52 56.01
N TYR A 211 12.08 7.22 55.72
CA TYR A 211 12.71 7.41 54.39
C TYR A 211 12.06 6.50 53.35
N GLU A 212 11.87 5.22 53.66
CA GLU A 212 11.18 4.29 52.78
C GLU A 212 9.72 4.67 52.50
N ASP A 213 8.97 5.11 53.55
CA ASP A 213 7.61 5.59 53.37
C ASP A 213 7.57 6.86 52.51
N LEU A 214 8.54 7.77 52.72
CA LEU A 214 8.64 8.99 51.92
C LEU A 214 8.88 8.67 50.43
N MET A 215 9.86 7.82 50.14
CA MET A 215 10.26 7.49 48.76
C MET A 215 9.21 6.64 48.05
N ASN A 216 8.76 5.55 48.65
CA ASN A 216 7.92 4.58 48.01
C ASN A 216 6.44 4.99 47.95
N ASN A 217 5.95 5.72 48.93
CA ASN A 217 4.54 6.06 49.06
C ASN A 217 4.25 7.53 48.76
N ARG A 218 4.92 8.48 49.46
CA ARG A 218 4.55 9.90 49.42
C ARG A 218 5.05 10.57 48.12
N PHE A 219 6.29 10.38 47.73
CA PHE A 219 6.81 10.92 46.47
C PHE A 219 6.07 10.30 45.28
N ARG A 220 5.84 8.99 45.30
CA ARG A 220 5.11 8.31 44.24
C ARG A 220 3.69 8.84 44.07
N ARG A 221 2.97 9.08 45.17
CA ARG A 221 1.64 9.71 45.12
C ARG A 221 1.68 11.17 44.65
N TYR A 222 2.68 11.92 45.12
CA TYR A 222 2.86 13.31 44.73
C TYR A 222 3.07 13.46 43.21
N PHE A 223 3.97 12.68 42.63
CA PHE A 223 4.27 12.76 41.19
C PHE A 223 3.19 12.17 40.32
N ASN A 224 2.41 11.19 40.79
CA ASN A 224 1.32 10.60 40.03
C ASN A 224 0.00 11.39 40.11
N SER A 225 -0.11 12.37 40.99
CA SER A 225 -1.35 13.13 41.17
C SER A 225 -1.28 14.50 40.49
N ARG A 226 -2.33 14.90 39.77
CA ARG A 226 -2.42 16.22 39.15
C ARG A 226 -2.37 17.39 40.14
N SER A 227 -2.83 17.16 41.39
CA SER A 227 -2.82 18.14 42.48
C SER A 227 -2.52 17.39 43.76
N ALA A 228 -1.38 17.62 44.36
CA ALA A 228 -0.98 17.00 45.61
C ALA A 228 -0.08 17.90 46.42
N VAL A 229 -0.12 17.72 47.74
CA VAL A 229 0.80 18.36 48.69
C VAL A 229 1.78 17.30 49.16
N LEU A 230 3.07 17.59 49.11
CA LEU A 230 4.13 16.73 49.62
C LEU A 230 4.43 17.13 51.08
N PRO A 231 3.97 16.38 52.08
CA PRO A 231 4.33 16.65 53.46
C PRO A 231 5.77 16.18 53.71
N LEU A 232 6.64 17.11 54.07
CA LEU A 232 8.03 16.83 54.45
C LEU A 232 8.18 16.92 55.98
N PHE A 233 9.08 16.12 56.51
CA PHE A 233 9.46 16.20 57.93
C PHE A 233 10.59 17.20 58.16
N ASN A 234 10.79 17.60 59.41
CA ASN A 234 11.84 18.55 59.79
C ASN A 234 13.21 17.98 59.42
N GLY A 235 14.04 18.75 58.71
CA GLY A 235 15.34 18.32 58.20
C GLY A 235 15.30 17.70 56.81
N PHE A 236 14.10 17.59 56.15
CA PHE A 236 13.97 17.18 54.76
C PHE A 236 13.56 18.38 53.92
N THR A 237 14.35 18.71 52.93
CA THR A 237 14.08 19.79 51.98
C THR A 237 14.08 19.25 50.57
N TYR A 238 12.95 19.39 49.88
CA TYR A 238 12.84 19.05 48.48
C TYR A 238 12.99 20.28 47.60
N THR A 239 13.96 20.29 46.75
CA THR A 239 14.17 21.33 45.75
C THR A 239 13.89 20.78 44.38
N LYS A 240 12.87 21.30 43.73
CA LYS A 240 12.57 20.98 42.34
C LYS A 240 13.71 21.48 41.46
N GLN A 241 14.31 20.58 40.70
CA GLN A 241 15.28 20.96 39.70
C GLN A 241 14.53 21.73 38.62
N ALA A 242 14.89 22.99 38.38
CA ALA A 242 14.28 23.76 37.32
C ALA A 242 14.50 23.00 36.02
N ALA A 243 13.43 22.49 35.44
CA ALA A 243 13.50 22.00 34.07
C ALA A 243 14.00 23.18 33.25
N GLU A 244 15.04 22.98 32.45
CA GLU A 244 15.43 23.94 31.42
C GLU A 244 14.20 24.18 30.56
N GLN A 245 13.54 25.31 30.82
CA GLN A 245 12.22 25.60 30.25
C GLN A 245 12.28 25.67 28.74
N GLY A 246 11.45 24.87 28.08
CA GLY A 246 10.81 25.28 26.83
C GLY A 246 11.42 24.86 25.53
N LYS A 247 12.60 24.19 25.48
CA LYS A 247 13.19 23.75 24.19
C LYS A 247 13.21 22.24 23.95
N LYS A 248 13.07 21.42 25.00
CA LYS A 248 13.28 19.97 24.90
C LYS A 248 12.08 19.19 24.34
N SER A 249 10.84 19.56 24.65
CA SER A 249 9.66 18.83 24.19
C SER A 249 9.42 18.93 22.68
N THR A 250 9.82 20.05 22.05
CA THR A 250 9.61 20.26 20.61
C THR A 250 10.63 19.48 19.76
N SER A 251 11.87 19.34 20.25
CA SER A 251 12.91 18.57 19.54
C SER A 251 12.62 17.07 19.58
N GLU A 252 12.24 16.55 20.73
CA GLU A 252 11.97 15.13 20.96
C GLU A 252 10.69 14.68 20.23
N MET A 253 9.64 15.52 20.21
CA MET A 253 8.44 15.27 19.39
C MET A 253 8.77 15.26 17.89
N LYS A 254 9.69 16.11 17.46
CA LYS A 254 10.14 16.13 16.07
C LYS A 254 10.88 14.85 15.70
N ASP A 255 11.76 14.36 16.57
CA ASP A 255 12.51 13.12 16.36
C ASP A 255 11.54 11.93 16.18
N ILE A 256 10.49 11.84 17.00
CA ILE A 256 9.44 10.82 16.88
C ILE A 256 8.73 10.93 15.52
N THR A 257 8.34 12.15 15.15
CA THR A 257 7.64 12.40 13.86
C THR A 257 8.55 12.04 12.68
N ASP A 258 9.83 12.38 12.75
CA ASP A 258 10.80 12.08 11.70
C ASP A 258 11.01 10.56 11.53
N VAL A 259 11.01 9.78 12.62
CA VAL A 259 11.07 8.31 12.55
C VAL A 259 9.83 7.72 11.92
N LEU A 260 8.63 8.16 12.30
CA LEU A 260 7.37 7.72 11.68
C LEU A 260 7.35 8.04 10.18
N ASP A 261 7.81 9.23 9.80
CA ASP A 261 7.95 9.64 8.41
C ASP A 261 8.92 8.76 7.62
N GLN A 262 10.02 8.32 8.24
CA GLN A 262 10.98 7.40 7.63
C GLN A 262 10.38 6.01 7.40
N ILE A 263 9.53 5.52 8.29
CA ILE A 263 8.77 4.27 8.08
C ILE A 263 7.91 4.39 6.82
N VAL A 264 7.13 5.47 6.69
CA VAL A 264 6.29 5.70 5.52
C VAL A 264 7.12 5.76 4.24
N VAL A 265 8.25 6.48 4.24
CA VAL A 265 9.15 6.59 3.08
C VAL A 265 9.77 5.24 2.72
N THR A 266 10.13 4.43 3.72
CA THR A 266 10.75 3.12 3.52
C THR A 266 9.75 2.13 2.91
N VAL A 267 8.51 2.10 3.42
CA VAL A 267 7.41 1.29 2.86
C VAL A 267 7.09 1.75 1.44
N ALA A 268 6.99 3.06 1.21
CA ALA A 268 6.72 3.62 -0.11
C ALA A 268 7.76 3.17 -1.14
N ARG A 269 9.05 3.24 -0.79
CA ARG A 269 10.16 2.78 -1.65
C ARG A 269 10.10 1.29 -1.93
N ALA A 270 9.74 0.47 -0.94
CA ALA A 270 9.65 -0.97 -1.09
C ALA A 270 8.57 -1.41 -2.11
N PHE A 271 7.48 -0.66 -2.20
CA PHE A 271 6.39 -0.89 -3.14
C PHE A 271 6.47 -0.02 -4.42
N ASN A 272 7.55 0.75 -4.61
CA ASN A 272 7.71 1.72 -5.71
C ASN A 272 6.56 2.77 -5.77
N ILE A 273 6.03 3.14 -4.61
CA ILE A 273 5.02 4.19 -4.48
C ILE A 273 5.71 5.51 -4.20
N PRO A 274 5.37 6.62 -4.86
CA PRO A 274 5.81 7.94 -4.42
C PRO A 274 5.36 8.22 -2.99
N ALA A 275 6.30 8.56 -2.10
CA ALA A 275 6.01 8.75 -0.67
C ALA A 275 4.93 9.82 -0.41
N ALA A 276 4.81 10.82 -1.29
CA ALA A 276 3.79 11.85 -1.21
C ALA A 276 2.36 11.27 -1.21
N LEU A 277 2.09 10.21 -2.00
CA LEU A 277 0.77 9.56 -2.03
C LEU A 277 0.42 8.87 -0.70
N LEU A 278 1.40 8.25 -0.03
CA LEU A 278 1.17 7.61 1.26
C LEU A 278 1.10 8.62 2.42
N LYS A 279 1.80 9.75 2.30
CA LYS A 279 1.74 10.86 3.27
C LYS A 279 0.49 11.71 3.12
N GLY A 280 -0.24 11.60 2.00
CA GLY A 280 -1.40 12.45 1.69
C GLY A 280 -1.01 13.86 1.24
N ASP A 281 0.22 14.06 0.77
CA ASP A 281 0.65 15.32 0.18
C ASP A 281 0.06 15.44 -1.22
N VAL A 282 -0.75 16.47 -1.41
CA VAL A 282 -1.48 16.73 -2.67
C VAL A 282 -0.75 17.69 -3.60
N SER A 283 0.46 18.13 -3.26
CA SER A 283 1.25 18.97 -4.14
C SER A 283 1.65 18.18 -5.41
N GLU A 284 1.51 18.80 -6.58
CA GLU A 284 1.87 18.24 -7.90
C GLU A 284 1.27 16.83 -8.18
N ILE A 285 0.01 16.62 -7.81
CA ILE A 285 -0.66 15.32 -7.85
C ILE A 285 -0.55 14.60 -9.21
N ASP A 286 -0.59 15.34 -10.32
CA ASP A 286 -0.49 14.79 -11.68
C ASP A 286 0.86 14.14 -11.95
N LYS A 287 1.96 14.79 -11.55
CA LYS A 287 3.31 14.24 -11.73
C LYS A 287 3.52 13.03 -10.84
N VAL A 288 3.07 13.12 -9.61
CA VAL A 288 3.16 12.02 -8.62
C VAL A 288 2.35 10.82 -9.08
N THR A 289 1.13 11.04 -9.60
CA THR A 289 0.29 9.97 -10.15
C THR A 289 0.92 9.33 -11.39
N LYS A 290 1.50 10.10 -12.31
CA LYS A 290 2.23 9.53 -13.46
C LYS A 290 3.40 8.64 -13.04
N ASN A 291 4.18 9.08 -12.06
CA ASN A 291 5.27 8.27 -11.51
C ASN A 291 4.75 6.97 -10.89
N PHE A 292 3.67 7.06 -10.12
CA PHE A 292 3.01 5.89 -9.52
C PHE A 292 2.53 4.90 -10.59
N LEU A 293 1.87 5.40 -11.64
CA LEU A 293 1.44 4.54 -12.76
C LEU A 293 2.63 3.87 -13.44
N THR A 294 3.62 4.65 -13.86
CA THR A 294 4.75 4.15 -14.66
C THR A 294 5.62 3.14 -13.91
N PHE A 295 5.91 3.38 -12.61
CA PHE A 295 6.89 2.58 -11.88
C PHE A 295 6.29 1.55 -10.94
N CYS A 296 5.01 1.67 -10.57
CA CYS A 296 4.34 0.73 -9.68
C CYS A 296 3.23 -0.04 -10.39
N ILE A 297 2.26 0.64 -10.99
CA ILE A 297 1.05 0.01 -11.53
C ILE A 297 1.31 -0.70 -12.87
N ASP A 298 1.92 -0.02 -13.83
CA ASP A 298 2.14 -0.59 -15.17
C ASP A 298 2.95 -1.89 -15.15
N PRO A 299 4.05 -2.02 -14.38
CA PRO A 299 4.78 -3.28 -14.28
C PRO A 299 3.95 -4.42 -13.65
N LEU A 300 3.11 -4.12 -12.68
CA LEU A 300 2.22 -5.12 -12.07
C LEU A 300 1.12 -5.54 -13.04
N CYS A 301 0.50 -4.58 -13.72
CA CYS A 301 -0.51 -4.86 -14.76
C CYS A 301 0.08 -5.66 -15.90
N GLU A 302 1.31 -5.38 -16.35
CA GLU A 302 1.97 -6.14 -17.41
C GLU A 302 2.27 -7.59 -16.99
N MET A 303 2.68 -7.79 -15.74
CA MET A 303 2.88 -9.14 -15.20
C MET A 303 1.55 -9.93 -15.17
N LEU A 304 0.46 -9.30 -14.69
CA LEU A 304 -0.87 -9.91 -14.70
C LEU A 304 -1.32 -10.21 -16.13
N ASN A 305 -1.19 -9.23 -17.04
CA ASN A 305 -1.54 -9.32 -18.45
C ASN A 305 -0.82 -10.47 -19.16
N THR A 306 0.49 -10.59 -18.93
CA THR A 306 1.32 -11.64 -19.53
C THR A 306 0.87 -13.03 -19.08
N GLU A 307 0.63 -13.24 -17.78
CA GLU A 307 0.21 -14.55 -17.26
C GLU A 307 -1.20 -14.92 -17.73
N ILE A 308 -2.13 -13.97 -17.73
CA ILE A 308 -3.50 -14.18 -18.23
C ILE A 308 -3.45 -14.57 -19.71
N ASN A 309 -2.74 -13.82 -20.55
CA ASN A 309 -2.63 -14.11 -21.98
C ASN A 309 -1.96 -15.44 -22.26
N ARG A 310 -0.90 -15.77 -21.51
CA ARG A 310 -0.19 -17.04 -21.63
C ARG A 310 -1.12 -18.24 -21.41
N LYS A 311 -2.03 -18.14 -20.44
CA LYS A 311 -2.87 -19.26 -20.01
C LYS A 311 -4.20 -19.33 -20.73
N ARG A 312 -4.88 -18.20 -20.89
CA ARG A 312 -6.24 -18.20 -21.46
C ARG A 312 -6.25 -18.18 -22.98
N TYR A 313 -5.29 -17.53 -23.60
CA TYR A 313 -5.24 -17.42 -25.06
C TYR A 313 -4.14 -18.30 -25.69
N GLY A 314 -2.97 -18.31 -25.11
CA GLY A 314 -1.84 -19.09 -25.64
C GLY A 314 -1.34 -18.57 -26.98
N LYS A 315 -0.22 -19.16 -27.45
CA LYS A 315 0.53 -18.72 -28.63
C LYS A 315 -0.32 -18.56 -29.90
N ASN A 316 -1.24 -19.49 -30.15
CA ASN A 316 -2.00 -19.52 -31.41
C ASN A 316 -3.09 -18.43 -31.45
N GLN A 317 -3.73 -18.15 -30.34
CA GLN A 317 -4.76 -17.12 -30.26
C GLN A 317 -4.15 -15.72 -30.28
N ILE A 318 -3.05 -15.51 -29.56
CA ILE A 318 -2.33 -14.24 -29.56
C ILE A 318 -1.86 -13.86 -30.96
N ARG A 319 -1.34 -14.81 -31.75
CA ARG A 319 -0.95 -14.58 -33.14
C ARG A 319 -2.11 -14.18 -34.07
N LYS A 320 -3.33 -14.57 -33.73
CA LYS A 320 -4.55 -14.19 -34.46
C LYS A 320 -5.11 -12.84 -33.99
N GLY A 321 -4.45 -12.16 -33.05
CA GLY A 321 -4.92 -10.92 -32.47
C GLY A 321 -6.03 -11.09 -31.41
N ASN A 322 -6.07 -12.29 -30.79
CA ASN A 322 -6.99 -12.58 -29.68
C ASN A 322 -6.18 -12.53 -28.38
N TYR A 323 -6.43 -11.53 -27.54
CA TYR A 323 -5.73 -11.34 -26.27
C TYR A 323 -6.46 -10.36 -25.36
N ILE A 324 -6.07 -10.30 -24.08
CA ILE A 324 -6.49 -9.28 -23.13
C ILE A 324 -5.40 -8.21 -23.03
N LYS A 325 -5.82 -6.97 -22.88
CA LYS A 325 -4.96 -5.84 -22.54
C LYS A 325 -5.55 -5.09 -21.36
N ILE A 326 -4.78 -4.94 -20.28
CA ILE A 326 -5.18 -4.14 -19.12
C ILE A 326 -4.91 -2.67 -19.43
N ASP A 327 -5.96 -1.84 -19.39
CA ASP A 327 -5.87 -0.40 -19.63
C ASP A 327 -5.75 0.36 -18.31
N THR A 328 -4.57 0.88 -18.04
CA THR A 328 -4.25 1.65 -16.82
C THR A 328 -4.62 3.13 -16.93
N THR A 329 -5.01 3.60 -18.13
CA THR A 329 -5.38 5.01 -18.35
C THR A 329 -6.65 5.41 -17.61
N THR A 330 -7.51 4.46 -17.25
CA THR A 330 -8.74 4.64 -16.48
C THR A 330 -8.52 5.05 -15.01
N ILE A 331 -7.29 4.91 -14.52
CA ILE A 331 -6.93 5.29 -13.13
C ILE A 331 -6.91 6.80 -12.95
N MET A 332 -6.39 7.54 -13.94
CA MET A 332 -6.33 8.99 -13.90
C MET A 332 -7.71 9.59 -14.17
N HIS A 333 -8.14 10.48 -13.29
CA HIS A 333 -9.28 11.33 -13.61
C HIS A 333 -8.82 12.43 -14.56
N VAL A 334 -9.35 12.41 -15.77
CA VAL A 334 -9.00 13.39 -16.80
C VAL A 334 -10.07 14.46 -16.83
N ASP A 335 -9.68 15.71 -16.52
CA ASP A 335 -10.57 16.84 -16.75
C ASP A 335 -10.64 17.14 -18.25
N VAL A 336 -11.83 16.95 -18.82
CA VAL A 336 -12.08 17.16 -20.26
C VAL A 336 -11.78 18.59 -20.69
N PHE A 337 -12.00 19.58 -19.82
CA PHE A 337 -11.74 20.99 -20.11
C PHE A 337 -10.25 21.30 -20.17
N GLU A 338 -9.43 20.67 -19.33
CA GLU A 338 -7.97 20.84 -19.35
C GLU A 338 -7.32 20.22 -20.59
N ILE A 339 -7.95 19.22 -21.19
CA ILE A 339 -7.38 18.53 -22.37
C ILE A 339 -8.04 18.93 -23.69
N ALA A 340 -8.99 19.87 -23.68
CA ALA A 340 -9.73 20.29 -24.88
C ALA A 340 -8.81 20.65 -26.07
N GLU A 341 -7.74 21.41 -25.83
CA GLU A 341 -6.75 21.73 -26.88
C GLU A 341 -5.98 20.50 -27.39
N LYS A 342 -5.74 19.51 -26.52
CA LYS A 342 -5.07 18.27 -26.89
C LYS A 342 -5.99 17.37 -27.70
N ILE A 343 -7.29 17.35 -27.39
CA ILE A 343 -8.32 16.62 -28.13
C ILE A 343 -8.39 17.13 -29.57
N ASP A 344 -8.43 18.45 -29.77
CA ASP A 344 -8.43 19.04 -31.10
C ASP A 344 -7.22 18.61 -31.93
N LYS A 345 -6.02 18.66 -31.34
CA LYS A 345 -4.77 18.21 -32.00
C LYS A 345 -4.76 16.71 -32.33
N LEU A 346 -5.35 15.85 -31.48
CA LEU A 346 -5.45 14.41 -31.72
C LEU A 346 -6.40 14.09 -32.87
N ILE A 347 -7.54 14.79 -32.96
CA ILE A 347 -8.48 14.67 -34.07
C ILE A 347 -7.85 15.22 -35.36
N ALA A 348 -7.25 16.40 -35.28
CA ALA A 348 -6.64 17.11 -36.42
C ALA A 348 -5.46 16.36 -37.03
N SER A 349 -4.75 15.52 -36.24
CA SER A 349 -3.67 14.65 -36.72
C SER A 349 -4.16 13.36 -37.40
N GLY A 350 -5.45 13.06 -37.36
CA GLY A 350 -6.02 11.81 -37.85
C GLY A 350 -5.69 10.58 -36.98
N MET A 351 -5.10 10.79 -35.79
CA MET A 351 -4.72 9.71 -34.91
C MET A 351 -5.92 9.03 -34.26
N TYR A 352 -6.96 9.83 -33.93
CA TYR A 352 -8.21 9.37 -33.34
C TYR A 352 -9.41 9.95 -34.05
N CYS A 353 -10.48 9.16 -34.19
CA CYS A 353 -11.80 9.68 -34.53
C CYS A 353 -12.54 10.16 -33.27
N ILE A 354 -13.67 10.86 -33.46
CA ILE A 354 -14.45 11.44 -32.37
C ILE A 354 -14.94 10.36 -31.42
N ASP A 355 -15.49 9.26 -31.94
CA ASP A 355 -16.03 8.15 -31.14
C ASP A 355 -14.95 7.44 -30.30
N GLU A 356 -13.75 7.26 -30.85
CA GLU A 356 -12.63 6.68 -30.10
C GLU A 356 -12.19 7.55 -28.93
N LEU A 357 -12.17 8.88 -29.11
CA LEU A 357 -11.86 9.81 -28.02
C LEU A 357 -12.97 9.87 -26.97
N ARG A 358 -14.23 9.93 -27.39
CA ARG A 358 -15.37 9.89 -26.47
C ARG A 358 -15.32 8.64 -25.60
N ARG A 359 -15.10 7.46 -26.19
CA ARG A 359 -14.95 6.21 -25.46
C ARG A 359 -13.77 6.24 -24.46
N LYS A 360 -12.64 6.82 -24.85
CA LYS A 360 -11.48 6.97 -23.92
C LYS A 360 -11.77 7.90 -22.75
N LEU A 361 -12.63 8.87 -22.93
CA LEU A 361 -13.06 9.81 -21.90
C LEU A 361 -14.26 9.29 -21.07
N GLY A 362 -14.75 8.08 -21.35
CA GLY A 362 -15.91 7.51 -20.67
C GLY A 362 -17.25 8.07 -21.17
N GLU A 363 -17.25 8.80 -22.28
CA GLU A 363 -18.44 9.35 -22.90
C GLU A 363 -19.08 8.37 -23.90
N THR A 364 -20.38 8.48 -24.08
CA THR A 364 -21.12 7.64 -25.02
C THR A 364 -20.72 7.96 -26.46
N GLU A 365 -20.44 6.94 -27.27
CA GLU A 365 -20.19 7.09 -28.71
C GLU A 365 -21.41 7.66 -29.43
N LEU A 366 -21.20 8.55 -30.40
CA LEU A 366 -22.26 9.10 -31.24
C LEU A 366 -22.74 8.11 -32.30
N ASN A 367 -21.88 7.20 -32.71
CA ASN A 367 -22.15 6.14 -33.69
C ASN A 367 -22.62 6.66 -35.06
N THR A 368 -22.28 7.88 -35.44
CA THR A 368 -22.56 8.44 -36.75
C THR A 368 -21.44 8.10 -37.74
N GLU A 369 -21.69 8.22 -39.05
CA GLU A 369 -20.63 8.04 -40.04
C GLU A 369 -19.54 9.09 -39.94
N GLU A 370 -19.91 10.34 -39.57
CA GLU A 370 -18.98 11.45 -39.39
C GLU A 370 -18.11 11.25 -38.15
N SER A 371 -18.66 10.75 -37.03
CA SER A 371 -17.93 10.54 -35.80
C SER A 371 -16.88 9.42 -35.87
N LYS A 372 -17.03 8.50 -36.84
CA LYS A 372 -16.11 7.39 -37.11
C LYS A 372 -15.02 7.74 -38.13
N LYS A 373 -15.12 8.89 -38.79
CA LYS A 373 -14.09 9.32 -39.75
C LYS A 373 -12.89 9.90 -39.03
N HIS A 374 -11.70 9.58 -39.52
CA HIS A 374 -10.46 10.21 -39.12
C HIS A 374 -10.24 11.48 -39.93
N TRP A 375 -10.11 12.62 -39.26
CA TRP A 375 -9.96 13.91 -39.89
C TRP A 375 -8.51 14.36 -39.87
N ILE A 376 -7.96 14.85 -41.01
CA ILE A 376 -6.62 15.36 -41.10
C ILE A 376 -6.71 16.84 -41.50
N THR A 377 -6.02 17.72 -40.80
CA THR A 377 -5.90 19.12 -41.22
C THR A 377 -4.96 19.21 -42.41
N LYS A 378 -5.28 20.13 -43.37
CA LYS A 378 -4.44 20.38 -44.55
C LYS A 378 -3.08 21.03 -44.22
N ASN A 379 -2.73 21.21 -42.99
CA ASN A 379 -1.47 21.84 -42.56
C ASN A 379 -0.25 20.90 -42.64
N TYR A 380 -0.44 19.62 -42.97
CA TYR A 380 0.66 18.70 -43.20
C TYR A 380 0.74 18.41 -44.68
N GLU A 381 1.75 18.97 -45.36
CA GLU A 381 2.15 18.56 -46.71
C GLU A 381 3.32 17.59 -46.64
N ASP A 382 3.34 16.66 -47.55
CA ASP A 382 4.47 15.73 -47.66
C ASP A 382 5.71 16.54 -48.10
N ILE A 383 6.80 16.38 -47.37
CA ILE A 383 8.08 17.10 -47.65
C ILE A 383 8.59 16.84 -49.07
N THR A 384 8.20 15.73 -49.69
CA THR A 384 8.51 15.40 -51.09
C THR A 384 7.71 16.24 -52.08
N THR A 385 6.47 16.64 -51.76
CA THR A 385 5.66 17.50 -52.61
C THR A 385 6.11 18.97 -52.57
N VAL A 386 6.69 19.44 -51.46
CA VAL A 386 7.25 20.78 -51.32
C VAL A 386 8.51 20.96 -52.15
N GLN A 387 9.31 19.91 -52.34
CA GLN A 387 10.49 19.93 -53.21
C GLN A 387 10.14 20.00 -54.69
N ASP A 388 9.03 19.37 -55.11
CA ASP A 388 8.58 19.42 -56.52
C ASP A 388 7.96 20.78 -56.92
N THR A 389 7.32 21.48 -55.98
CA THR A 389 6.78 22.83 -56.24
C THR A 389 7.85 23.89 -56.26
N GLY A 390 8.97 23.73 -55.49
CA GLY A 390 10.11 24.63 -55.51
C GLY A 390 10.89 24.60 -56.84
N ASN A 391 10.85 23.50 -57.58
CA ASN A 391 11.56 23.36 -58.86
C ASN A 391 10.73 23.82 -60.09
N LYS A 392 9.43 24.08 -59.93
CA LYS A 392 8.58 24.63 -61.01
C LYS A 392 8.51 26.14 -61.03
N GLY A 393 9.02 26.83 -60.00
CA GLY A 393 9.02 28.30 -59.89
C GLY A 393 10.23 29.00 -60.50
N VAL A 394 11.26 28.27 -60.96
CA VAL A 394 12.51 28.89 -61.46
C VAL A 394 12.61 28.96 -62.99
N ASN A 395 11.70 28.30 -63.75
CA ASN A 395 11.78 28.23 -65.20
C ASN A 395 10.87 29.22 -65.98
N ASN A 396 10.29 30.21 -65.32
CA ASN A 396 9.46 31.22 -66.04
C ASN A 396 9.97 32.65 -65.91
N LEU A 397 11.28 32.92 -65.87
CA LEU A 397 11.87 34.26 -65.96
C LEU A 397 13.03 34.31 -66.95
N GLU A 398 12.89 33.67 -68.13
CA GLU A 398 13.70 33.93 -69.31
C GLU A 398 12.78 33.76 -70.51
N GLU A 399 12.09 34.86 -70.92
CA GLU A 399 11.75 35.27 -72.26
C GLU A 399 11.34 36.76 -72.24
#